data_a0967514d561f8504c9e21397684d6ee
#
_entry.id   a0967514d561f8504c9e21397684d6ee
#
_cell.length_a   1.000
_cell.length_b   1.000
_cell.length_c   1.000
_cell.angle_alpha   90.00
_cell.angle_beta   90.00
_cell.angle_gamma   90.00
#
_symmetry.space_group_name_H-M   'P 1'
#
loop_
_entity.id
_entity.type
_entity.pdbx_description
1 polymer ?
#
loop_
_entity_poly.entity_id
_entity_poly.type
_entity_poly.pdbx_seq_one_letter_code
_entity_poly.pdbx_strand_id
1 'polypeptide(L)'
;MDEPLITVVVPIYNEEGTLLELLERLRRAPFRKEIIVVDDGSTDKTPDILAEQRDIVALRHERNRGKGAAIRTALQHATGDILIIQDADLEYDPNEIPKVVAPIIKGEAQVVYGSRFFRGLPREMPLPNKIANRSKAHV
;
A
#
# COMPACT_ATOMS: atom_id res chain seq x y z
N MET A 1 24.98 -0.62 3.82
CA MET A 1 23.72 -1.33 3.61
C MET A 1 22.77 -0.42 2.87
N ASP A 2 22.19 -0.91 1.80
CA ASP A 2 21.28 -0.11 1.01
C ASP A 2 19.95 0.11 1.72
N GLU A 3 19.32 1.23 1.42
CA GLU A 3 17.97 1.47 1.89
C GLU A 3 17.03 0.38 1.37
N PRO A 4 16.14 -0.13 2.22
CA PRO A 4 15.17 -1.09 1.74
C PRO A 4 14.20 -0.45 0.74
N LEU A 5 13.77 -1.22 -0.23
CA LEU A 5 12.70 -0.82 -1.12
C LEU A 5 11.36 -1.14 -0.44
N ILE A 6 10.53 -0.13 -0.30
CA ILE A 6 9.23 -0.30 0.35
C ILE A 6 8.15 -0.34 -0.74
N THR A 7 7.43 -1.45 -0.79
CA THR A 7 6.26 -1.55 -1.65
C THR A 7 5.06 -0.97 -0.89
N VAL A 8 4.49 0.11 -1.41
CA VAL A 8 3.30 0.72 -0.83
C VAL A 8 2.10 0.24 -1.63
N VAL A 9 1.26 -0.54 -0.99
CA VAL A 9 0.02 -1.05 -1.60
C VAL A 9 -1.11 -0.12 -1.25
N VAL A 10 -1.78 0.40 -2.27
CA VAL A 10 -2.91 1.32 -2.12
C VAL A 10 -4.15 0.68 -2.71
N PRO A 11 -4.96 -0.02 -1.90
CA PRO A 11 -6.25 -0.53 -2.38
C PRO A 11 -7.24 0.63 -2.42
N ILE A 12 -7.93 0.79 -3.55
CA ILE A 12 -8.86 1.90 -3.72
C ILE A 12 -10.17 1.44 -4.33
N TYR A 13 -11.23 2.16 -4.00
CA TYR A 13 -12.54 1.99 -4.60
C TYR A 13 -13.26 3.34 -4.54
N ASN A 14 -13.54 3.93 -5.73
CA ASN A 14 -14.20 5.23 -5.84
C ASN A 14 -13.53 6.33 -5.01
N GLU A 15 -12.25 6.55 -5.27
CA GLU A 15 -11.44 7.54 -4.53
C GLU A 15 -10.99 8.69 -5.44
N GLU A 16 -11.84 9.10 -6.40
CA GLU A 16 -11.45 10.17 -7.33
C GLU A 16 -11.10 11.49 -6.65
N GLY A 17 -11.67 11.75 -5.47
CA GLY A 17 -11.42 13.00 -4.76
C GLY A 17 -10.13 13.04 -3.95
N THR A 18 -9.52 11.91 -3.66
CA THR A 18 -8.35 11.85 -2.77
C THR A 18 -7.12 11.23 -3.41
N LEU A 19 -7.29 10.48 -4.49
CA LEU A 19 -6.22 9.69 -5.07
C LEU A 19 -5.00 10.51 -5.48
N LEU A 20 -5.20 11.61 -6.20
CA LEU A 20 -4.08 12.43 -6.66
C LEU A 20 -3.28 13.00 -5.51
N GLU A 21 -3.95 13.48 -4.48
CA GLU A 21 -3.26 14.04 -3.31
C GLU A 21 -2.46 12.97 -2.60
N LEU A 22 -3.02 11.78 -2.45
CA LEU A 22 -2.29 10.67 -1.83
C LEU A 22 -1.04 10.32 -2.61
N LEU A 23 -1.16 10.19 -3.93
CA LEU A 23 -0.01 9.86 -4.78
C LEU A 23 1.07 10.94 -4.69
N GLU A 24 0.67 12.22 -4.67
CA GLU A 24 1.59 13.32 -4.50
C GLU A 24 2.36 13.22 -3.19
N ARG A 25 1.65 12.93 -2.11
CA ARG A 25 2.26 12.77 -0.78
C ARG A 25 3.22 11.60 -0.75
N LEU A 26 2.84 10.48 -1.38
CA LEU A 26 3.71 9.31 -1.46
C LEU A 26 4.98 9.61 -2.25
N ARG A 27 4.86 10.32 -3.38
CA ARG A 27 6.02 10.67 -4.19
C ARG A 27 7.01 11.55 -3.45
N ARG A 28 6.52 12.43 -2.59
CA ARG A 28 7.37 13.36 -1.82
C ARG A 28 7.93 12.75 -0.55
N ALA A 29 7.38 11.65 -0.09
CA ALA A 29 7.84 11.03 1.16
C ALA A 29 9.28 10.51 1.01
N PRO A 30 10.13 10.70 2.04
CA PRO A 30 11.57 10.45 1.92
C PRO A 30 11.94 8.98 2.16
N PHE A 31 11.55 8.11 1.25
CA PHE A 31 11.96 6.72 1.29
C PHE A 31 11.92 6.13 -0.11
N ARG A 32 12.69 5.09 -0.31
CA ARG A 32 12.73 4.36 -1.57
C ARG A 32 11.49 3.51 -1.70
N LYS A 33 10.74 3.69 -2.78
CA LYS A 33 9.39 3.11 -2.87
C LYS A 33 9.04 2.55 -4.24
N GLU A 34 8.14 1.59 -4.19
CA GLU A 34 7.37 1.07 -5.31
C GLU A 34 5.90 1.25 -4.94
N ILE A 35 5.14 1.98 -5.74
CA ILE A 35 3.73 2.21 -5.45
C ILE A 35 2.89 1.29 -6.32
N ILE A 36 2.06 0.47 -5.70
CA ILE A 36 1.12 -0.40 -6.40
C ILE A 36 -0.28 0.01 -5.98
N VAL A 37 -1.06 0.50 -6.92
CA VAL A 37 -2.45 0.87 -6.69
C VAL A 37 -3.34 -0.20 -7.29
N VAL A 38 -4.25 -0.74 -6.49
CA VAL A 38 -5.22 -1.71 -6.98
C VAL A 38 -6.60 -1.07 -6.93
N ASP A 39 -7.16 -0.83 -8.11
CA ASP A 39 -8.51 -0.31 -8.26
C ASP A 39 -9.48 -1.48 -8.19
N ASP A 40 -10.25 -1.53 -7.12
CA ASP A 40 -11.14 -2.63 -6.84
C ASP A 40 -12.52 -2.44 -7.48
N GLY A 41 -12.52 -2.14 -8.78
CA GLY A 41 -13.75 -2.05 -9.56
C GLY A 41 -14.45 -0.71 -9.45
N SER A 42 -13.71 0.41 -9.36
CA SER A 42 -14.30 1.74 -9.25
C SER A 42 -15.22 2.07 -10.43
N THR A 43 -16.29 2.80 -10.11
CA THR A 43 -17.30 3.24 -11.09
C THR A 43 -17.25 4.75 -11.33
N ASP A 44 -16.37 5.46 -10.65
CA ASP A 44 -16.16 6.89 -10.82
C ASP A 44 -14.99 7.17 -11.77
N LYS A 45 -14.33 8.33 -11.64
CA LYS A 45 -13.18 8.71 -12.48
C LYS A 45 -11.86 8.13 -12.01
N THR A 46 -11.84 7.34 -10.96
CA THR A 46 -10.62 6.74 -10.43
C THR A 46 -9.78 6.05 -11.50
N PRO A 47 -10.37 5.18 -12.37
CA PRO A 47 -9.57 4.54 -13.41
C PRO A 47 -8.90 5.52 -14.38
N ASP A 48 -9.58 6.61 -14.72
CA ASP A 48 -9.03 7.62 -15.62
C ASP A 48 -7.83 8.33 -14.99
N ILE A 49 -7.93 8.65 -13.70
CA ILE A 49 -6.84 9.26 -12.97
C ILE A 49 -5.63 8.33 -12.94
N LEU A 50 -5.85 7.06 -12.68
CA LEU A 50 -4.76 6.07 -12.65
C LEU A 50 -4.07 5.93 -14.00
N ALA A 51 -4.84 5.96 -15.08
CA ALA A 51 -4.29 5.82 -16.42
C ALA A 51 -3.30 6.92 -16.79
N GLU A 52 -3.38 8.07 -16.13
CA GLU A 52 -2.48 9.20 -16.37
C GLU A 52 -1.18 9.11 -15.57
N GLN A 53 -1.11 8.20 -14.62
CA GLN A 53 0.08 8.06 -13.76
C GLN A 53 1.09 7.13 -14.42
N ARG A 54 2.37 7.50 -14.38
CA ARG A 54 3.42 6.72 -15.07
C ARG A 54 4.40 6.04 -14.14
N ASP A 55 4.51 6.52 -12.92
CA ASP A 55 5.51 6.04 -11.97
C ASP A 55 4.94 5.06 -10.95
N ILE A 56 3.78 4.52 -11.24
CA ILE A 56 3.11 3.55 -10.37
C ILE A 56 2.74 2.30 -11.15
N VAL A 57 2.52 1.22 -10.42
CA VAL A 57 1.90 0.02 -10.97
C VAL A 57 0.41 0.12 -10.68
N ALA A 58 -0.40 0.24 -11.73
CA ALA A 58 -1.85 0.33 -11.59
C ALA A 58 -2.49 -0.97 -12.04
N LEU A 59 -3.20 -1.61 -11.11
CA LEU A 59 -3.90 -2.87 -11.35
C LEU A 59 -5.38 -2.63 -11.14
N ARG A 60 -6.22 -3.41 -11.82
CA ARG A 60 -7.66 -3.22 -11.74
C ARG A 60 -8.41 -4.54 -11.69
N HIS A 61 -9.41 -4.59 -10.81
CA HIS A 61 -10.43 -5.65 -10.83
C HIS A 61 -11.61 -5.20 -11.67
N GLU A 62 -12.24 -6.12 -12.39
CA GLU A 62 -13.41 -5.79 -13.19
C GLU A 62 -14.60 -5.39 -12.33
N ARG A 63 -14.64 -5.87 -11.09
CA ARG A 63 -15.69 -5.57 -10.12
C ARG A 63 -15.10 -5.57 -8.71
N ASN A 64 -15.83 -5.00 -7.78
CA ASN A 64 -15.40 -4.96 -6.39
C ASN A 64 -15.30 -6.39 -5.83
N ARG A 65 -14.12 -6.72 -5.34
CA ARG A 65 -13.81 -8.04 -4.75
C ARG A 65 -13.37 -7.94 -3.31
N GLY A 66 -13.25 -6.73 -2.79
CA GLY A 66 -12.86 -6.48 -1.41
C GLY A 66 -11.39 -6.15 -1.23
N LYS A 67 -11.09 -5.54 -0.10
CA LYS A 67 -9.74 -5.07 0.22
C LYS A 67 -8.73 -6.22 0.28
N GLY A 68 -9.12 -7.35 0.85
CA GLY A 68 -8.23 -8.52 0.92
C GLY A 68 -7.83 -9.02 -0.45
N ALA A 69 -8.78 -9.06 -1.40
CA ALA A 69 -8.49 -9.45 -2.77
C ALA A 69 -7.56 -8.45 -3.44
N ALA A 70 -7.75 -7.16 -3.19
CA ALA A 70 -6.88 -6.12 -3.73
C ALA A 70 -5.45 -6.28 -3.22
N ILE A 71 -5.28 -6.56 -1.95
CA ILE A 71 -3.97 -6.80 -1.36
C ILE A 71 -3.31 -8.03 -1.98
N ARG A 72 -4.06 -9.12 -2.15
CA ARG A 72 -3.53 -10.34 -2.79
C ARG A 72 -3.07 -10.08 -4.21
N THR A 73 -3.86 -9.29 -4.96
CA THR A 73 -3.48 -8.92 -6.33
C THR A 73 -2.17 -8.14 -6.33
N ALA A 74 -2.03 -7.18 -5.41
CA ALA A 74 -0.80 -6.39 -5.31
C ALA A 74 0.41 -7.26 -4.94
N LEU A 75 0.22 -8.23 -4.06
CA LEU A 75 1.31 -9.11 -3.64
C LEU A 75 1.94 -9.87 -4.79
N GLN A 76 1.18 -10.17 -5.84
CA GLN A 76 1.69 -10.86 -7.01
C GLN A 76 2.66 -10.00 -7.82
N HIS A 77 2.65 -8.70 -7.59
CA HIS A 77 3.48 -7.74 -8.34
C HIS A 77 4.52 -7.05 -7.46
N ALA A 78 4.47 -7.25 -6.16
CA ALA A 78 5.36 -6.57 -5.23
C ALA A 78 6.79 -7.07 -5.35
N THR A 79 7.75 -6.15 -5.44
CA THR A 79 9.18 -6.48 -5.51
C THR A 79 9.98 -5.91 -4.35
N GLY A 80 9.35 -5.16 -3.44
CA GLY A 80 10.04 -4.51 -2.34
C GLY A 80 10.46 -5.46 -1.23
N ASP A 81 11.36 -4.98 -0.41
CA ASP A 81 11.82 -5.71 0.77
C ASP A 81 10.79 -5.69 1.88
N ILE A 82 10.02 -4.62 1.94
CA ILE A 82 8.99 -4.39 2.94
C ILE A 82 7.73 -4.00 2.22
N LEU A 83 6.58 -4.47 2.70
CA LEU A 83 5.29 -4.08 2.15
C LEU A 83 4.48 -3.34 3.19
N ILE A 84 3.94 -2.19 2.82
CA ILE A 84 3.03 -1.42 3.68
C ILE A 84 1.73 -1.18 2.92
N ILE A 85 0.61 -1.23 3.65
CA ILE A 85 -0.71 -0.96 3.10
C ILE A 85 -1.12 0.44 3.51
N GLN A 86 -1.45 1.27 2.52
CA GLN A 86 -1.84 2.66 2.73
C GLN A 86 -3.24 2.88 2.19
N ASP A 87 -4.18 3.26 3.07
CA ASP A 87 -5.53 3.61 2.63
C ASP A 87 -5.53 4.99 1.96
N ALA A 88 -6.50 5.20 1.08
CA ALA A 88 -6.59 6.42 0.27
C ALA A 88 -7.38 7.55 0.95
N ASP A 89 -7.70 7.42 2.21
CA ASP A 89 -8.53 8.39 2.93
C ASP A 89 -7.77 9.62 3.46
N LEU A 90 -6.46 9.69 3.23
CA LEU A 90 -5.59 10.79 3.67
C LEU A 90 -5.49 10.94 5.20
N GLU A 91 -5.95 9.96 5.94
CA GLU A 91 -5.92 9.99 7.40
C GLU A 91 -4.51 9.94 7.96
N TYR A 92 -3.62 9.21 7.27
CA TYR A 92 -2.24 9.08 7.70
C TYR A 92 -1.28 9.67 6.69
N ASP A 93 -0.26 10.35 7.19
CA ASP A 93 0.74 11.01 6.37
C ASP A 93 1.80 10.00 5.89
N PRO A 94 1.98 9.84 4.57
CA PRO A 94 3.05 8.98 4.05
C PRO A 94 4.44 9.32 4.55
N ASN A 95 4.69 10.56 4.98
CA ASN A 95 5.99 10.94 5.55
C ASN A 95 6.30 10.18 6.84
N GLU A 96 5.30 9.59 7.47
CA GLU A 96 5.51 8.79 8.68
C GLU A 96 5.85 7.34 8.40
N ILE A 97 5.76 6.91 7.14
CA ILE A 97 6.06 5.52 6.76
C ILE A 97 7.45 5.07 7.24
N PRO A 98 8.51 5.86 7.10
CA PRO A 98 9.82 5.43 7.61
C PRO A 98 9.81 5.07 9.09
N LYS A 99 9.03 5.80 9.90
CA LYS A 99 8.91 5.49 11.33
C LYS A 99 8.14 4.20 11.56
N VAL A 100 7.11 3.97 10.74
CA VAL A 100 6.27 2.79 10.86
C VAL A 100 7.04 1.53 10.52
N VAL A 101 7.92 1.58 9.53
CA VAL A 101 8.68 0.41 9.10
C VAL A 101 9.97 0.20 9.91
N ALA A 102 10.40 1.18 10.68
CA ALA A 102 11.63 1.05 11.44
C ALA A 102 11.70 -0.21 12.33
N PRO A 103 10.63 -0.60 13.04
CA PRO A 103 10.67 -1.84 13.81
C PRO A 103 10.89 -3.08 12.94
N ILE A 104 10.38 -3.07 11.71
CA ILE A 104 10.57 -4.19 10.79
C ILE A 104 12.03 -4.26 10.37
N ILE A 105 12.62 -3.12 10.04
CA ILE A 105 14.02 -3.04 9.62
C ILE A 105 14.92 -3.54 10.74
N LYS A 106 14.57 -3.22 11.99
CA LYS A 106 15.32 -3.66 13.16
C LYS A 106 15.03 -5.09 13.58
N GLY A 107 14.07 -5.75 12.93
CA GLY A 107 13.66 -7.10 13.30
C GLY A 107 12.73 -7.16 14.51
N GLU A 108 12.20 -6.03 14.95
CA GLU A 108 11.31 -5.97 16.12
C GLU A 108 9.86 -6.31 15.82
N ALA A 109 9.45 -6.19 14.54
CA ALA A 109 8.09 -6.45 14.13
C ALA A 109 8.08 -7.09 12.75
N GLN A 110 7.02 -7.84 12.44
CA GLN A 110 6.86 -8.49 11.14
C GLN A 110 5.74 -7.89 10.31
N VAL A 111 4.73 -7.31 10.95
CA VAL A 111 3.56 -6.75 10.26
C VAL A 111 3.20 -5.41 10.86
N VAL A 112 3.13 -4.38 10.02
CA VAL A 112 2.66 -3.04 10.41
C VAL A 112 1.76 -2.50 9.30
N TYR A 113 0.54 -2.06 9.63
CA TYR A 113 -0.38 -1.47 8.64
C TYR A 113 -0.29 0.05 8.65
N GLY A 114 -0.52 0.65 7.49
CA GLY A 114 -0.41 2.10 7.33
C GLY A 114 -1.53 2.89 7.96
N SER A 115 -2.78 2.47 7.85
CA SER A 115 -3.90 3.31 8.26
C SER A 115 -4.85 2.64 9.25
N ARG A 116 -5.37 1.47 8.95
CA ARG A 116 -6.35 0.82 9.80
C ARG A 116 -5.88 -0.54 10.23
N PHE A 117 -6.43 -0.96 11.37
CA PHE A 117 -6.33 -2.34 11.75
C PHE A 117 -7.02 -3.21 10.71
N PHE A 118 -6.30 -4.13 10.12
CA PHE A 118 -6.83 -5.05 9.15
C PHE A 118 -6.64 -6.47 9.65
N ARG A 119 -7.74 -7.10 10.06
CA ARG A 119 -7.67 -8.45 10.64
C ARG A 119 -7.60 -9.55 9.60
N GLY A 120 -7.80 -9.26 8.39
CA GLY A 120 -8.10 -10.28 7.42
C GLY A 120 -6.94 -10.76 6.55
N LEU A 121 -5.71 -10.52 6.91
CA LEU A 121 -4.61 -11.07 6.12
C LEU A 121 -4.60 -12.58 6.27
N PRO A 122 -4.91 -13.34 5.20
CA PRO A 122 -4.89 -14.80 5.28
C PRO A 122 -3.50 -15.29 5.63
N ARG A 123 -3.42 -16.29 6.50
CA ARG A 123 -2.12 -16.85 6.88
C ARG A 123 -1.39 -17.44 5.71
N GLU A 124 -2.12 -17.99 4.77
CA GLU A 124 -1.58 -18.60 3.56
C GLU A 124 -1.20 -17.58 2.49
N MET A 125 -1.43 -16.28 2.73
CA MET A 125 -1.04 -15.27 1.78
C MET A 125 0.47 -15.21 1.68
N PRO A 126 1.04 -15.39 0.47
CA PRO A 126 2.48 -15.28 0.33
C PRO A 126 2.92 -13.85 0.58
N LEU A 127 3.88 -13.68 1.45
CA LEU A 127 4.44 -12.37 1.75
C LEU A 127 5.80 -12.26 1.07
N PRO A 128 6.09 -11.12 0.41
CA PRO A 128 7.40 -10.96 -0.22
C PRO A 128 8.51 -10.99 0.83
N ASN A 129 8.41 -10.17 1.86
CA ASN A 129 9.34 -10.18 2.98
C ASN A 129 8.59 -9.85 4.26
N LYS A 130 8.10 -8.62 4.38
CA LYS A 130 7.44 -8.16 5.60
C LYS A 130 6.28 -7.24 5.26
N ILE A 131 5.22 -7.28 6.06
CA ILE A 131 4.07 -6.39 5.92
C ILE A 131 4.01 -5.46 7.12
N ALA A 132 3.84 -4.16 6.86
CA ALA A 132 3.81 -3.14 7.90
C ALA A 132 2.40 -2.58 8.12
N ASN A 133 1.99 -2.44 9.38
CA ASN A 133 0.72 -1.87 9.79
C ASN A 133 0.93 -0.86 10.92
N ARG A 134 0.52 0.37 10.70
CA ARG A 134 0.73 1.47 11.63
C ARG A 134 -0.07 1.35 12.93
N SER A 135 -1.27 0.83 12.87
CA SER A 135 -2.14 0.73 14.05
C SER A 135 -1.58 -0.20 15.10
N LYS A 136 -0.76 -1.14 14.67
CA LYS A 136 -0.30 -2.20 15.54
C LYS A 136 0.96 -2.81 14.97
N ALA A 137 2.06 -2.68 15.70
CA ALA A 137 3.29 -3.36 15.32
C ALA A 137 3.24 -4.76 15.90
N HIS A 138 3.32 -5.77 15.07
CA HIS A 138 3.25 -7.15 15.48
C HIS A 138 4.46 -7.94 15.10
N VAL A 139 4.70 -8.82 15.94
CA VAL A 139 5.73 -9.81 15.72
C VAL A 139 5.11 -11.06 15.17
#